data_0931d95a2ae48a678df1c9dd90c845c9
#
_entry.id   0931d95a2ae48a678df1c9dd90c845c9
#
_cell.length_a   1.000
_cell.length_b   1.000
_cell.length_c   1.000
_cell.angle_alpha   90.00
_cell.angle_beta   90.00
_cell.angle_gamma   90.00
#
_symmetry.space_group_name_H-M   'P 1'
#
loop_
_entity.id
_entity.type
_entity.pdbx_description
1 polymer ?
#
loop_
_entity_poly.entity_id
_entity_poly.type
_entity_poly.pdbx_seq_one_letter_code
_entity_poly.pdbx_strand_id
1 'polypeptide(L)' 'QIPGIGPKMAATLVSLGINTVADLRDKNPQELYERLNRITGQRQDPCVLYTFRCAVYYATEPNPDPEKLKWWNWKNG' A
#
# COMPACT_ATOMS: atom_id res chain seq x y z
N GLN A 1 9.19 9.54 -2.57
CA GLN A 1 8.92 8.15 -2.92
C GLN A 1 8.63 7.31 -1.70
N ILE A 2 7.69 6.41 -1.83
CA ILE A 2 7.29 5.55 -0.72
C ILE A 2 8.22 4.33 -0.65
N PRO A 3 8.83 4.07 0.53
CA PRO A 3 9.70 2.90 0.68
C PRO A 3 8.94 1.59 0.36
N GLY A 4 9.60 0.69 -0.33
CA GLY A 4 9.03 -0.60 -0.68
C GLY A 4 8.12 -0.59 -1.91
N ILE A 5 7.89 0.58 -2.51
CA ILE A 5 7.05 0.70 -3.70
C ILE A 5 7.94 0.85 -4.92
N GLY A 6 7.97 -0.18 -5.77
CA GLY A 6 8.65 -0.12 -7.05
C GLY A 6 7.74 0.42 -8.16
N PRO A 7 8.29 0.57 -9.39
CA PRO A 7 7.49 1.09 -10.51
C PRO A 7 6.23 0.28 -10.79
N LYS A 8 6.29 -1.03 -10.64
CA LYS A 8 5.16 -1.91 -10.89
C LYS A 8 4.04 -1.66 -9.87
N MET A 9 4.40 -1.54 -8.60
CA MET A 9 3.42 -1.27 -7.55
C MET A 9 2.87 0.15 -7.68
N ALA A 10 3.70 1.11 -8.08
CA ALA A 10 3.24 2.46 -8.32
C ALA A 10 2.16 2.48 -9.43
N ALA A 11 2.38 1.73 -10.51
CA ALA A 11 1.38 1.63 -11.58
C ALA A 11 0.08 0.99 -11.06
N THR A 12 0.20 0.00 -10.18
CA THR A 12 -0.95 -0.62 -9.55
C THR A 12 -1.76 0.40 -8.74
N LEU A 13 -1.07 1.23 -7.95
CA LEU A 13 -1.75 2.26 -7.16
C LEU A 13 -2.45 3.27 -8.06
N VAL A 14 -1.83 3.65 -9.17
CA VAL A 14 -2.46 4.56 -10.13
C VAL A 14 -3.77 3.96 -10.65
N SER A 15 -3.80 2.67 -10.93
CA SER A 15 -5.00 1.99 -11.39
C SER A 15 -6.11 2.00 -10.33
N LEU A 16 -5.76 2.19 -9.07
CA LEU A 16 -6.70 2.31 -7.96
C LEU A 16 -7.08 3.77 -7.66
N GLY A 17 -6.60 4.71 -8.48
CA GLY A 17 -6.89 6.13 -8.28
C GLY A 17 -5.91 6.83 -7.35
N ILE A 18 -4.78 6.20 -7.01
CA ILE A 18 -3.77 6.76 -6.13
C ILE A 18 -2.64 7.32 -6.99
N ASN A 19 -2.59 8.63 -7.13
CA ASN A 19 -1.61 9.30 -7.97
C ASN A 19 -0.49 9.96 -7.16
N THR A 20 -0.74 10.26 -5.89
CA THR A 20 0.22 10.95 -5.03
C THR A 20 0.23 10.30 -3.66
N VAL A 21 1.28 10.59 -2.88
CA VAL A 21 1.34 10.13 -1.49
C VAL A 21 0.14 10.65 -0.69
N ALA A 22 -0.28 11.89 -0.97
CA ALA A 22 -1.43 12.46 -0.28
C ALA A 22 -2.72 11.66 -0.52
N ASP A 23 -2.84 11.02 -1.68
CA ASP A 23 -4.02 10.20 -1.98
C ASP A 23 -4.08 8.94 -1.11
N LEU A 24 -2.98 8.52 -0.52
CA LEU A 24 -2.94 7.37 0.38
C LEU A 24 -3.36 7.70 1.79
N ARG A 25 -3.39 8.97 2.15
CA ARG A 25 -3.77 9.37 3.50
C ARG A 25 -5.19 8.91 3.79
N ASP A 26 -5.37 8.34 4.97
CA ASP A 26 -6.69 7.90 5.47
C ASP A 26 -7.33 6.82 4.61
N LYS A 27 -6.59 6.22 3.67
CA LYS A 27 -7.10 5.08 2.93
C LYS A 27 -6.99 3.82 3.77
N ASN A 28 -7.95 2.91 3.56
CA ASN A 28 -7.94 1.62 4.22
C ASN A 28 -7.16 0.63 3.33
N PRO A 29 -6.00 0.11 3.78
CA PRO A 29 -5.21 -0.80 2.94
C PRO A 29 -5.95 -2.08 2.58
N GLN A 30 -6.81 -2.59 3.47
CA GLN A 30 -7.62 -3.76 3.18
C GLN A 30 -8.57 -3.49 2.02
N GLU A 31 -9.18 -2.32 2.01
CA GLU A 31 -10.09 -1.92 0.93
C GLU A 31 -9.36 -1.78 -0.40
N LEU A 32 -8.16 -1.20 -0.39
CA LEU A 32 -7.34 -1.10 -1.60
C LEU A 32 -7.01 -2.49 -2.15
N TYR A 33 -6.65 -3.40 -1.26
CA TYR A 33 -6.33 -4.77 -1.63
C TYR A 33 -7.54 -5.48 -2.27
N GLU A 34 -8.70 -5.33 -1.66
CA GLU A 34 -9.94 -5.95 -2.18
C GLU A 34 -10.34 -5.36 -3.52
N ARG A 35 -10.18 -4.06 -3.70
CA ARG A 35 -10.45 -3.41 -4.99
C ARG A 35 -9.53 -3.94 -6.08
N LEU A 36 -8.25 -4.11 -5.77
CA LEU A 36 -7.31 -4.66 -6.74
C LEU A 36 -7.71 -6.07 -7.14
N ASN A 37 -8.09 -6.90 -6.18
CA ASN A 37 -8.54 -8.26 -6.47
C ASN A 37 -9.76 -8.26 -7.40
N ARG A 38 -10.69 -7.33 -7.21
CA ARG A 38 -11.85 -7.21 -8.09
C ARG A 38 -11.48 -6.74 -9.49
N ILE A 39 -10.59 -5.76 -9.58
CA ILE A 39 -10.18 -5.19 -10.87
C ILE A 39 -9.44 -6.23 -11.71
N THR A 40 -8.56 -7.01 -11.09
CA THR A 40 -7.76 -8.00 -11.80
C THR A 40 -8.48 -9.33 -11.98
N GLY A 41 -9.56 -9.57 -11.24
CA GLY A 41 -10.25 -10.85 -11.23
C GLY A 41 -9.44 -11.96 -10.59
N GLN A 42 -8.39 -11.64 -9.85
CA GLN A 42 -7.51 -12.60 -9.22
C GLN A 42 -7.21 -12.16 -7.79
N ARG A 43 -7.03 -13.14 -6.91
CA ARG A 43 -6.59 -12.86 -5.55
C ARG A 43 -5.09 -12.61 -5.56
N GLN A 44 -4.69 -11.41 -5.16
CA GLN A 44 -3.29 -11.04 -5.09
C GLN A 44 -2.61 -11.70 -3.89
N ASP A 45 -1.27 -11.83 -3.98
CA ASP A 45 -0.47 -12.33 -2.87
C ASP A 45 -0.68 -11.44 -1.63
N PRO A 46 -0.82 -12.03 -0.42
CA PRO A 46 -0.95 -11.24 0.80
C PRO A 46 0.15 -10.20 1.01
N CYS A 47 1.32 -10.39 0.43
CA CYS A 47 2.40 -9.39 0.50
C CYS A 47 1.94 -8.04 -0.06
N VAL A 48 1.04 -8.05 -1.03
CA VAL A 48 0.50 -6.80 -1.60
C VAL A 48 -0.28 -6.04 -0.54
N LEU A 49 -1.06 -6.73 0.28
CA LEU A 49 -1.79 -6.10 1.38
C LEU A 49 -0.82 -5.48 2.38
N TYR A 50 0.23 -6.19 2.74
CA TYR A 50 1.22 -5.69 3.70
C TYR A 50 1.95 -4.47 3.14
N THR A 51 2.25 -4.49 1.85
CA THR A 51 2.85 -3.33 1.18
C THR A 51 1.91 -2.13 1.23
N PHE A 52 0.61 -2.35 1.02
CA PHE A 52 -0.38 -1.28 1.12
C PHE A 52 -0.45 -0.72 2.55
N ARG A 53 -0.40 -1.58 3.56
CA ARG A 53 -0.38 -1.13 4.95
C ARG A 53 0.82 -0.23 5.22
N CYS A 54 1.97 -0.64 4.74
CA CYS A 54 3.21 0.13 4.87
C CYS A 54 3.07 1.48 4.16
N ALA A 55 2.55 1.49 2.95
CA ALA A 55 2.40 2.71 2.16
C ALA A 55 1.43 3.71 2.82
N VAL A 56 0.30 3.22 3.31
CA VAL A 56 -0.69 4.08 3.99
C VAL A 56 -0.09 4.64 5.28
N TYR A 57 0.64 3.82 6.03
CA TYR A 57 1.32 4.28 7.22
C TYR A 57 2.30 5.42 6.90
N TYR A 58 3.11 5.23 5.88
CA TYR A 58 4.09 6.24 5.46
C TYR A 58 3.39 7.56 5.09
N ALA A 59 2.27 7.47 4.36
CA ALA A 59 1.54 8.65 3.91
C ALA A 59 0.83 9.38 5.05
N THR A 60 0.41 8.65 6.08
CA THR A 60 -0.40 9.18 7.17
C THR A 60 0.45 9.71 8.33
N GLU A 61 1.57 9.07 8.59
CA GLU A 61 2.42 9.39 9.74
C GLU A 61 3.43 10.49 9.40
N PRO A 62 3.41 11.65 10.09
CA PRO A 62 4.36 12.73 9.80
C PRO A 62 5.81 12.36 10.14
N ASN A 63 6.02 11.44 11.08
CA ASN A 63 7.35 10.99 11.50
C ASN A 63 7.40 9.47 11.48
N PRO A 64 7.43 8.84 10.29
CA PRO A 64 7.34 7.39 10.22
C PRO A 64 8.54 6.70 10.86
N ASP A 65 8.24 5.64 11.62
CA ASP A 65 9.25 4.77 12.21
C ASP A 65 9.90 3.96 11.07
N PRO A 66 11.26 4.03 10.92
CA PRO A 66 11.94 3.30 9.85
C PRO A 66 11.65 1.79 9.86
N GLU A 67 11.48 1.19 11.02
CA GLU A 67 11.16 -0.24 11.10
C GLU A 67 9.77 -0.54 10.56
N LYS A 68 8.85 0.37 10.72
CA LYS A 68 7.49 0.21 10.20
C LYS A 68 7.39 0.51 8.71
N LEU A 69 8.46 0.97 8.07
CA LEU A 69 8.51 1.18 6.64
C LEU A 69 8.92 -0.08 5.89
N LYS A 70 9.24 -1.15 6.61
CA LYS A 70 9.52 -2.45 6.02
C LYS A 70 8.21 -3.22 5.94
N TRP A 71 7.76 -3.51 4.73
CA TRP A 71 6.43 -4.08 4.52
C TRP A 71 6.23 -5.41 5.26
N TRP A 72 7.30 -6.20 5.42
CA TRP A 72 7.20 -7.49 6.08
C TRP A 72 6.92 -7.38 7.57
N ASN A 73 7.12 -6.21 8.16
CA ASN A 73 6.77 -5.99 9.57
C ASN A 73 5.27 -5.85 9.78
N TRP A 74 4.50 -5.81 8.69
CA TRP A 74 3.05 -5.69 8.75
C TRP A 74 2.33 -7.03 8.58
N LYS A 75 3.09 -8.13 8.48
CA LYS A 75 2.52 -9.46 8.28
C LYS A 75 1.57 -9.88 9.40
N ASN A 76 1.89 -9.51 10.62
CA ASN A 76 1.14 -9.95 11.80
C ASN A 76 0.29 -8.82 12.41
N GLY A 77 0.21 -7.71 11.73
CA GLY A 77 -0.51 -6.55 12.26
C GLY A 77 -1.64 -6.11 11.37
#